data_0cdcae3da70f87027d2694379242adbb
#
_entry.id   0cdcae3da70f87027d2694379242adbb
#
_cell.length_a   1.000
_cell.length_b   1.000
_cell.length_c   1.000
_cell.angle_alpha   90.00
_cell.angle_beta   90.00
_cell.angle_gamma   90.00
#
_symmetry.space_group_name_H-M   'P 1'
#
loop_
_entity.id
_entity.type
_entity.pdbx_description
1 polymer ?
#
loop_
_entity_poly.entity_id
_entity_poly.type
_entity_poly.pdbx_seq_one_letter_code
_entity_poly.pdbx_strand_id
1 'polypeptide(L)'
;ETAGLDTDGDGLWDVSAGLVYWVSDGSLGVPYGSTYAARHGYSDRVAGAGNLTLFMFESGSHGTLCASAVAAQGIVSDGKVLGMAPNATITSIGNHYSGGHSLDAWRFIAEGYDGNIDTPDQPNIGSFSFGYSSVDDAGADGYSLYLDWLTRIYNNDTSYAVAIGNGGHGFGTAKSPGSSNGVFSVGAFSSRSSDSWGQSAPWSNRGPNVLGRMDPDIVSVGWSATGDVPLNQRNDANSAWGTWGGTSLATPIAA
;
A
#
# COMPACT_ATOMS: atom_id res chain seq x y z
N GLU A 1 -14.33 -1.77 1.72
CA GLU A 1 -15.10 -0.73 1.01
C GLU A 1 -15.95 0.01 2.02
N THR A 2 -15.76 1.30 2.15
CA THR A 2 -16.55 2.13 3.05
C THR A 2 -17.65 2.78 2.22
N ALA A 3 -18.89 2.62 2.63
CA ALA A 3 -20.01 3.32 2.03
C ALA A 3 -19.84 4.83 2.22
N GLY A 4 -20.09 5.62 1.20
CA GLY A 4 -20.25 7.06 1.35
C GLY A 4 -21.49 7.37 2.20
N LEU A 5 -21.51 8.54 2.78
CA LEU A 5 -22.66 9.06 3.49
C LEU A 5 -23.16 10.30 2.76
N ASP A 6 -24.38 10.24 2.31
CA ASP A 6 -25.16 11.38 1.84
C ASP A 6 -25.75 12.06 3.08
N THR A 7 -25.24 13.23 3.42
CA THR A 7 -25.60 13.95 4.65
C THR A 7 -26.74 14.95 4.45
N ASP A 8 -27.00 15.38 3.21
CA ASP A 8 -28.04 16.35 2.89
C ASP A 8 -29.21 15.76 2.09
N GLY A 9 -29.10 14.51 1.65
CA GLY A 9 -30.18 13.77 0.98
C GLY A 9 -30.35 14.11 -0.49
N ASP A 10 -29.32 14.67 -1.15
CA ASP A 10 -29.37 15.04 -2.57
C ASP A 10 -29.08 13.87 -3.52
N GLY A 11 -28.74 12.69 -2.97
CA GLY A 11 -28.40 11.47 -3.71
C GLY A 11 -26.95 11.39 -4.13
N LEU A 12 -26.13 12.33 -3.71
CA LEU A 12 -24.68 12.33 -3.86
C LEU A 12 -24.01 12.07 -2.50
N TRP A 13 -22.77 11.76 -2.50
CA TRP A 13 -22.09 11.38 -1.28
C TRP A 13 -21.15 12.48 -0.79
N ASP A 14 -21.40 12.99 0.41
CA ASP A 14 -20.67 14.11 1.01
C ASP A 14 -19.48 13.68 1.82
N VAL A 15 -19.51 12.48 2.37
CA VAL A 15 -18.50 11.99 3.30
C VAL A 15 -17.73 10.80 2.72
N SER A 16 -16.44 10.94 2.77
CA SER A 16 -15.48 10.03 2.16
C SER A 16 -15.26 8.76 2.96
N ALA A 17 -15.13 7.68 2.21
CA ALA A 17 -14.59 6.41 2.64
C ALA A 17 -13.08 6.43 3.01
N GLY A 18 -12.38 7.50 2.74
CA GLY A 18 -10.94 7.62 3.02
C GLY A 18 -10.59 8.00 4.46
N LEU A 19 -11.56 7.97 5.38
CA LEU A 19 -11.31 8.21 6.79
C LEU A 19 -11.00 6.88 7.49
N VAL A 20 -9.76 6.64 7.79
CA VAL A 20 -9.36 5.59 8.72
C VAL A 20 -9.26 6.22 10.10
N TYR A 21 -10.07 5.77 11.04
CA TYR A 21 -9.85 6.10 12.44
C TYR A 21 -9.47 4.82 13.19
N TRP A 22 -8.51 4.97 14.07
CA TRP A 22 -8.12 3.90 14.96
C TRP A 22 -8.40 4.36 16.39
N VAL A 23 -9.13 3.53 17.13
CA VAL A 23 -9.45 3.76 18.54
C VAL A 23 -8.78 2.68 19.35
N SER A 24 -7.79 3.05 20.16
CA SER A 24 -7.28 2.16 21.18
C SER A 24 -8.16 2.29 22.43
N ASP A 25 -8.75 1.21 22.86
CA ASP A 25 -9.49 1.11 24.13
C ASP A 25 -8.56 0.83 25.32
N GLY A 26 -7.25 0.84 25.10
CA GLY A 26 -6.23 0.51 26.10
C GLY A 26 -6.06 -0.99 26.34
N SER A 27 -6.85 -1.85 25.69
CA SER A 27 -6.72 -3.30 25.78
C SER A 27 -5.66 -3.84 24.82
N LEU A 28 -5.39 -3.11 23.75
CA LEU A 28 -4.26 -3.38 22.86
C LEU A 28 -3.05 -2.61 23.39
N GLY A 29 -2.10 -3.31 23.93
CA GLY A 29 -0.78 -2.75 24.18
C GLY A 29 -0.18 -2.36 22.84
N VAL A 30 -0.35 -1.10 22.43
CA VAL A 30 0.12 -0.65 21.12
C VAL A 30 1.51 -0.05 21.28
N PRO A 31 2.58 -0.83 21.19
CA PRO A 31 3.94 -0.33 21.32
C PRO A 31 4.24 0.74 20.27
N TYR A 32 3.62 0.63 19.10
CA TYR A 32 3.76 1.62 18.03
C TYR A 32 2.98 2.91 18.27
N GLY A 33 1.81 2.86 18.90
CA GLY A 33 1.01 4.04 19.17
C GLY A 33 1.73 5.03 20.10
N SER A 34 2.34 4.55 21.16
CA SER A 34 3.11 5.39 22.08
C SER A 34 4.42 5.89 21.48
N THR A 35 5.13 5.04 20.73
CA THR A 35 6.37 5.42 20.06
C THR A 35 6.10 6.41 18.93
N TYR A 36 5.06 6.19 18.16
CA TYR A 36 4.66 7.08 17.08
C TYR A 36 4.22 8.43 17.62
N ALA A 37 3.37 8.46 18.64
CA ALA A 37 2.93 9.68 19.29
C ALA A 37 4.10 10.47 19.90
N ALA A 38 5.04 9.80 20.54
CA ALA A 38 6.23 10.45 21.10
C ALA A 38 7.13 11.05 20.02
N ARG A 39 7.33 10.36 18.91
CA ARG A 39 8.13 10.86 17.77
C ARG A 39 7.54 12.10 17.11
N HIS A 40 6.22 12.22 17.10
CA HIS A 40 5.52 13.31 16.42
C HIS A 40 5.05 14.42 17.35
N GLY A 41 5.47 14.39 18.62
CA GLY A 41 5.07 15.38 19.60
C GLY A 41 3.62 15.30 20.03
N TYR A 42 2.98 14.15 19.83
CA TYR A 42 1.59 13.88 20.25
C TYR A 42 1.53 13.12 21.59
N SER A 43 2.61 13.06 22.32
CA SER A 43 2.71 12.34 23.60
C SER A 43 1.70 12.82 24.65
N ASP A 44 1.29 14.07 24.58
CA ASP A 44 0.25 14.66 25.43
C ASP A 44 -1.17 14.21 25.08
N ARG A 45 -1.36 13.65 23.89
CA ARG A 45 -2.65 13.14 23.39
C ARG A 45 -2.83 11.65 23.59
N VAL A 46 -1.80 10.96 23.96
CA VAL A 46 -1.83 9.59 24.47
C VAL A 46 -2.20 9.65 25.95
N ALA A 47 -3.36 10.19 26.24
CA ALA A 47 -3.87 10.23 27.59
C ALA A 47 -4.22 8.81 28.02
N GLY A 48 -3.65 8.34 29.10
CA GLY A 48 -3.82 7.10 29.82
C GLY A 48 -4.89 6.12 29.37
N ALA A 49 -4.89 4.92 29.83
CA ALA A 49 -5.74 3.83 29.38
C ALA A 49 -6.99 4.29 28.62
N GLY A 50 -6.97 4.19 27.30
CA GLY A 50 -8.21 4.12 26.60
C GLY A 50 -8.45 4.99 25.39
N ASN A 51 -7.69 6.01 25.04
CA ASN A 51 -8.22 6.91 24.02
C ASN A 51 -7.18 7.59 23.13
N LEU A 52 -6.50 6.86 22.28
CA LEU A 52 -5.93 7.47 21.08
C LEU A 52 -6.91 7.30 19.92
N THR A 53 -7.51 8.39 19.47
CA THR A 53 -8.23 8.42 18.21
C THR A 53 -7.33 9.07 17.18
N LEU A 54 -6.83 8.30 16.24
CA LEU A 54 -6.06 8.81 15.12
C LEU A 54 -6.96 8.92 13.90
N PHE A 55 -7.18 10.14 13.44
CA PHE A 55 -7.85 10.41 12.18
C PHE A 55 -6.80 10.57 11.09
N MET A 56 -6.89 9.75 10.05
CA MET A 56 -6.04 9.88 8.89
C MET A 56 -6.90 10.18 7.66
N PHE A 57 -6.63 11.31 7.04
CA PHE A 57 -7.19 11.65 5.75
C PHE A 57 -6.26 11.17 4.64
N GLU A 58 -6.80 10.53 3.66
CA GLU A 58 -6.09 10.39 2.40
C GLU A 58 -6.14 11.74 1.65
N SER A 59 -4.99 12.39 1.51
CA SER A 59 -4.85 13.63 0.75
C SER A 59 -4.73 13.41 -0.77
N GLY A 60 -4.52 12.16 -1.19
CA GLY A 60 -4.52 11.70 -2.58
C GLY A 60 -5.50 10.55 -2.76
N SER A 61 -5.62 9.96 -3.92
CA SER A 61 -6.45 8.77 -4.17
C SER A 61 -5.66 7.48 -4.22
N HIS A 62 -4.34 7.54 -4.15
CA HIS A 62 -3.47 6.43 -4.48
C HIS A 62 -3.61 5.24 -3.51
N GLY A 63 -3.66 5.49 -2.20
CA GLY A 63 -3.82 4.44 -1.20
C GLY A 63 -5.17 3.73 -1.30
N THR A 64 -6.25 4.50 -1.48
CA THR A 64 -7.60 3.95 -1.68
C THR A 64 -7.67 3.12 -2.97
N LEU A 65 -7.07 3.59 -4.06
CA LEU A 65 -6.98 2.83 -5.31
C LEU A 65 -6.22 1.51 -5.13
N CYS A 66 -5.11 1.51 -4.40
CA CYS A 66 -4.38 0.30 -4.07
C CYS A 66 -5.21 -0.67 -3.23
N ALA A 67 -5.86 -0.18 -2.17
CA ALA A 67 -6.72 -1.00 -1.32
C ALA A 67 -7.91 -1.58 -2.10
N SER A 68 -8.50 -0.80 -3.02
CA SER A 68 -9.59 -1.29 -3.87
C SER A 68 -9.15 -2.41 -4.82
N ALA A 69 -7.94 -2.33 -5.35
CA ALA A 69 -7.39 -3.39 -6.20
C ALA A 69 -7.23 -4.71 -5.43
N VAL A 70 -6.96 -4.65 -4.13
CA VAL A 70 -6.94 -5.85 -3.26
C VAL A 70 -8.34 -6.32 -2.94
N ALA A 71 -9.20 -5.48 -2.33
CA ALA A 71 -10.35 -5.95 -1.58
C ALA A 71 -11.65 -5.18 -1.81
N ALA A 72 -11.80 -4.42 -2.90
CA ALA A 72 -13.08 -3.79 -3.21
C ALA A 72 -14.20 -4.83 -3.34
N GLN A 73 -15.33 -4.55 -2.71
CA GLN A 73 -16.48 -5.45 -2.67
C GLN A 73 -17.60 -5.05 -3.65
N GLY A 74 -17.42 -3.98 -4.40
CA GLY A 74 -18.40 -3.52 -5.38
C GLY A 74 -19.59 -2.75 -4.81
N ILE A 75 -19.58 -2.41 -3.52
CA ILE A 75 -20.77 -1.82 -2.86
C ILE A 75 -21.12 -0.48 -3.49
N VAL A 76 -20.16 0.43 -3.58
CA VAL A 76 -20.38 1.79 -4.14
C VAL A 76 -20.44 1.81 -5.67
N SER A 77 -20.01 0.76 -6.32
CA SER A 77 -19.91 0.67 -7.79
C SER A 77 -20.98 -0.22 -8.42
N ASP A 78 -21.94 -0.67 -7.64
CA ASP A 78 -22.97 -1.62 -8.08
C ASP A 78 -22.37 -2.89 -8.72
N GLY A 79 -21.37 -3.45 -8.02
CA GLY A 79 -20.67 -4.67 -8.44
C GLY A 79 -19.63 -4.48 -9.56
N LYS A 80 -19.34 -3.25 -10.00
CA LYS A 80 -18.45 -3.00 -11.15
C LYS A 80 -16.97 -2.96 -10.79
N VAL A 81 -16.65 -2.53 -9.58
CA VAL A 81 -15.28 -2.49 -9.05
C VAL A 81 -15.13 -3.58 -8.00
N LEU A 82 -14.42 -4.63 -8.35
CA LEU A 82 -14.13 -5.75 -7.44
C LEU A 82 -12.61 -5.90 -7.33
N GLY A 83 -12.14 -6.07 -6.11
CA GLY A 83 -10.75 -6.42 -5.83
C GLY A 83 -10.46 -7.88 -6.15
N MET A 84 -9.20 -8.24 -6.18
CA MET A 84 -8.76 -9.61 -6.45
C MET A 84 -9.07 -10.56 -5.29
N ALA A 85 -9.12 -10.02 -4.07
CA ALA A 85 -9.43 -10.74 -2.84
C ALA A 85 -10.50 -10.00 -2.01
N PRO A 86 -11.78 -9.95 -2.45
CA PRO A 86 -12.80 -9.09 -1.85
C PRO A 86 -13.14 -9.44 -0.40
N ASN A 87 -12.72 -10.61 0.08
CA ASN A 87 -12.87 -11.03 1.48
C ASN A 87 -11.62 -10.80 2.33
N ALA A 88 -10.55 -10.22 1.78
CA ALA A 88 -9.37 -9.90 2.56
C ALA A 88 -9.63 -8.74 3.52
N THR A 89 -9.06 -8.83 4.72
CA THR A 89 -9.04 -7.72 5.66
C THR A 89 -7.89 -6.78 5.32
N ILE A 90 -8.16 -5.49 5.25
CA ILE A 90 -7.17 -4.46 4.97
C ILE A 90 -6.70 -3.80 6.26
N THR A 91 -5.40 -3.85 6.50
CA THR A 91 -4.72 -2.98 7.47
C THR A 91 -4.04 -1.85 6.69
N SER A 92 -4.57 -0.65 6.82
CA SER A 92 -4.02 0.53 6.14
C SER A 92 -2.97 1.20 7.00
N ILE A 93 -1.77 1.42 6.42
CA ILE A 93 -0.67 2.14 7.07
C ILE A 93 -0.42 3.40 6.27
N GLY A 94 -0.89 4.53 6.81
CA GLY A 94 -0.76 5.83 6.16
C GLY A 94 0.50 6.58 6.56
N ASN A 95 0.81 7.62 5.77
CA ASN A 95 1.84 8.62 6.06
C ASN A 95 3.27 8.08 6.30
N HIS A 96 3.60 6.95 5.72
CA HIS A 96 4.91 6.32 5.92
C HIS A 96 6.06 7.00 5.14
N TYR A 97 5.75 7.91 4.23
CA TYR A 97 6.78 8.59 3.41
C TYR A 97 7.55 9.68 4.12
N SER A 98 7.01 10.28 5.15
CA SER A 98 7.60 11.43 5.80
C SER A 98 8.44 11.05 7.03
N GLY A 99 9.61 11.65 7.14
CA GLY A 99 10.39 11.65 8.38
C GLY A 99 11.03 10.32 8.78
N GLY A 100 11.27 9.40 7.86
CA GLY A 100 11.95 8.13 8.16
C GLY A 100 11.06 7.05 8.76
N HIS A 101 9.74 7.24 8.74
CA HIS A 101 8.78 6.30 9.33
C HIS A 101 8.52 5.05 8.49
N SER A 102 9.05 4.99 7.27
CA SER A 102 8.91 3.80 6.42
C SER A 102 9.41 2.54 7.10
N LEU A 103 10.56 2.60 7.76
CA LEU A 103 11.14 1.44 8.44
C LEU A 103 10.28 0.96 9.61
N ASP A 104 9.68 1.89 10.36
CA ASP A 104 8.76 1.55 11.44
C ASP A 104 7.48 0.92 10.90
N ALA A 105 6.94 1.43 9.79
CA ALA A 105 5.77 0.88 9.14
C ALA A 105 6.02 -0.55 8.61
N TRP A 106 7.20 -0.80 8.02
CA TRP A 106 7.57 -2.13 7.54
C TRP A 106 7.78 -3.12 8.68
N ARG A 107 8.36 -2.64 9.77
CA ARG A 107 8.54 -3.42 10.99
C ARG A 107 7.20 -3.76 11.64
N PHE A 108 6.25 -2.83 11.68
CA PHE A 108 4.88 -3.08 12.15
C PHE A 108 4.21 -4.23 11.37
N ILE A 109 4.39 -4.30 10.05
CA ILE A 109 3.87 -5.42 9.26
C ILE A 109 4.48 -6.76 9.69
N ALA A 110 5.77 -6.76 10.03
CA ALA A 110 6.45 -7.97 10.49
C ALA A 110 6.12 -8.34 11.94
N GLU A 111 5.81 -7.38 12.80
CA GLU A 111 5.60 -7.60 14.23
C GLU A 111 4.13 -7.70 14.65
N GLY A 112 3.21 -7.20 13.80
CA GLY A 112 1.79 -7.16 14.17
C GLY A 112 1.41 -6.00 15.08
N TYR A 113 0.19 -6.05 15.58
CA TYR A 113 -0.40 -4.96 16.37
C TYR A 113 0.18 -4.84 17.78
N ASP A 114 0.62 -5.93 18.37
CA ASP A 114 1.19 -5.96 19.70
C ASP A 114 2.73 -5.81 19.71
N GLY A 115 3.36 -5.80 18.53
CA GLY A 115 4.80 -5.65 18.38
C GLY A 115 5.60 -6.91 18.74
N ASN A 116 4.95 -8.06 18.77
CA ASN A 116 5.57 -9.34 19.11
C ASN A 116 5.44 -10.33 17.95
N ILE A 117 6.54 -10.72 17.35
CA ILE A 117 6.57 -11.66 16.21
C ILE A 117 6.05 -13.06 16.55
N ASP A 118 5.93 -13.41 17.83
CA ASP A 118 5.47 -14.74 18.26
C ASP A 118 3.93 -14.80 18.39
N THR A 119 3.23 -13.70 18.20
CA THR A 119 1.76 -13.65 18.23
C THR A 119 1.20 -13.65 16.80
N PRO A 120 0.11 -14.36 16.52
CA PRO A 120 -0.42 -14.50 15.15
C PRO A 120 -1.33 -13.33 14.75
N ASP A 121 -0.90 -12.09 14.95
CA ASP A 121 -1.66 -10.87 14.64
C ASP A 121 -1.03 -10.04 13.50
N GLN A 122 0.04 -10.57 12.87
CA GLN A 122 0.69 -9.93 11.75
C GLN A 122 -0.18 -10.00 10.49
N PRO A 123 -0.16 -8.95 9.64
CA PRO A 123 -0.63 -9.07 8.28
C PRO A 123 0.13 -10.17 7.50
N ASN A 124 -0.59 -10.99 6.77
CA ASN A 124 0.04 -12.05 5.97
C ASN A 124 0.86 -11.49 4.81
N ILE A 125 0.41 -10.36 4.24
CA ILE A 125 1.02 -9.74 3.06
C ILE A 125 1.12 -8.23 3.25
N GLY A 126 2.32 -7.69 3.05
CA GLY A 126 2.55 -6.27 2.85
C GLY A 126 2.49 -5.90 1.37
N SER A 127 1.64 -4.96 0.98
CA SER A 127 1.53 -4.47 -0.40
C SER A 127 2.08 -3.05 -0.51
N PHE A 128 3.19 -2.88 -1.23
CA PHE A 128 3.97 -1.65 -1.30
C PHE A 128 3.95 -1.06 -2.71
N SER A 129 3.02 -0.17 -2.96
CA SER A 129 2.88 0.51 -4.25
C SER A 129 3.68 1.82 -4.33
N PHE A 130 4.91 1.82 -3.82
CA PHE A 130 5.79 2.98 -3.80
C PHE A 130 7.26 2.58 -3.99
N GLY A 131 8.13 3.57 -4.18
CA GLY A 131 9.56 3.37 -4.25
C GLY A 131 10.32 4.70 -4.21
N TYR A 132 11.62 4.62 -3.97
CA TYR A 132 12.52 5.77 -3.85
C TYR A 132 13.33 5.93 -5.14
N SER A 133 13.02 6.96 -5.90
CA SER A 133 13.67 7.23 -7.19
C SER A 133 15.08 7.81 -7.06
N SER A 134 15.42 8.35 -5.89
CA SER A 134 16.73 8.98 -5.61
C SER A 134 17.78 8.00 -5.10
N VAL A 135 17.48 6.71 -5.07
CA VAL A 135 18.42 5.67 -4.63
C VAL A 135 19.09 5.08 -5.87
N ASP A 136 20.39 5.26 -5.99
CA ASP A 136 21.17 4.83 -7.16
C ASP A 136 21.68 3.40 -7.04
N ASP A 137 21.82 2.88 -5.83
CA ASP A 137 22.31 1.54 -5.50
C ASP A 137 21.17 0.58 -5.14
N ALA A 138 20.04 0.70 -5.81
CA ALA A 138 18.83 -0.09 -5.57
C ALA A 138 19.12 -1.60 -5.52
N GLY A 139 18.72 -2.22 -4.40
CA GLY A 139 19.04 -3.61 -4.06
C GLY A 139 20.21 -3.78 -3.09
N ALA A 140 21.11 -2.78 -2.98
CA ALA A 140 22.19 -2.74 -2.00
C ALA A 140 22.05 -1.57 -1.01
N ASP A 141 21.05 -0.74 -1.20
CA ASP A 141 20.73 0.40 -0.33
C ASP A 141 20.13 -0.03 1.01
N GLY A 142 20.13 0.90 1.97
CA GLY A 142 19.67 0.63 3.33
C GLY A 142 18.22 0.17 3.42
N TYR A 143 17.33 0.65 2.56
CA TYR A 143 15.93 0.24 2.54
C TYR A 143 15.79 -1.19 2.02
N SER A 144 16.46 -1.51 0.92
CA SER A 144 16.46 -2.85 0.35
C SER A 144 17.04 -3.88 1.34
N LEU A 145 18.18 -3.56 1.97
CA LEU A 145 18.81 -4.45 2.96
C LEU A 145 17.97 -4.61 4.22
N TYR A 146 17.28 -3.56 4.67
CA TYR A 146 16.40 -3.67 5.82
C TYR A 146 15.19 -4.58 5.53
N LEU A 147 14.61 -4.46 4.35
CA LEU A 147 13.49 -5.31 3.96
C LEU A 147 13.93 -6.76 3.75
N ASP A 148 15.12 -6.99 3.21
CA ASP A 148 15.75 -8.32 3.14
C ASP A 148 15.94 -8.94 4.53
N TRP A 149 16.37 -8.13 5.50
CA TRP A 149 16.51 -8.58 6.88
C TRP A 149 15.17 -8.91 7.51
N LEU A 150 14.16 -8.06 7.34
CA LEU A 150 12.80 -8.31 7.85
C LEU A 150 12.25 -9.64 7.35
N THR A 151 12.36 -9.89 6.04
CA THR A 151 11.72 -11.04 5.39
C THR A 151 12.48 -12.35 5.54
N ARG A 152 13.79 -12.31 5.73
CA ARG A 152 14.63 -13.52 5.71
C ARG A 152 15.15 -13.93 7.07
N ILE A 153 15.25 -12.99 7.99
CA ILE A 153 15.92 -13.19 9.28
C ILE A 153 14.98 -12.89 10.43
N TYR A 154 14.24 -11.79 10.35
CA TYR A 154 13.44 -11.30 11.46
C TYR A 154 12.09 -12.01 11.57
N ASN A 155 11.30 -11.96 10.51
CA ASN A 155 10.03 -12.68 10.41
C ASN A 155 9.77 -13.11 8.96
N ASN A 156 9.81 -14.42 8.71
CA ASN A 156 9.60 -14.99 7.37
C ASN A 156 8.14 -15.42 7.11
N ASP A 157 7.23 -15.19 8.05
CA ASP A 157 5.82 -15.55 7.91
C ASP A 157 5.01 -14.51 7.13
N THR A 158 5.55 -13.28 7.00
CA THR A 158 4.94 -12.22 6.21
C THR A 158 5.62 -12.07 4.86
N SER A 159 4.85 -12.10 3.80
CA SER A 159 5.31 -11.84 2.44
C SER A 159 5.14 -10.36 2.06
N TYR A 160 6.01 -9.86 1.19
CA TYR A 160 5.94 -8.46 0.71
C TYR A 160 5.91 -8.43 -0.80
N ALA A 161 4.84 -7.87 -1.36
CA ALA A 161 4.73 -7.52 -2.77
C ALA A 161 5.09 -6.04 -2.95
N VAL A 162 6.08 -5.73 -3.78
CA VAL A 162 6.65 -4.39 -3.89
C VAL A 162 6.76 -3.95 -5.34
N ALA A 163 6.26 -2.77 -5.64
CA ALA A 163 6.33 -2.19 -6.97
C ALA A 163 7.78 -1.93 -7.41
N ILE A 164 8.14 -2.39 -8.61
CA ILE A 164 9.49 -2.17 -9.15
C ILE A 164 9.74 -0.74 -9.63
N GLY A 165 8.68 0.04 -9.86
CA GLY A 165 8.72 1.43 -10.30
C GLY A 165 8.29 1.67 -11.73
N ASN A 166 8.09 2.95 -12.07
CA ASN A 166 7.51 3.41 -13.34
C ASN A 166 8.47 4.30 -14.16
N GLY A 167 9.76 4.15 -13.97
CA GLY A 167 10.78 5.08 -14.51
C GLY A 167 11.33 4.75 -15.88
N GLY A 168 10.88 3.71 -16.53
CA GLY A 168 11.30 3.45 -17.88
C GLY A 168 11.51 2.01 -18.27
N HIS A 169 11.85 1.83 -19.55
CA HIS A 169 11.94 0.54 -20.22
C HIS A 169 13.38 0.01 -20.36
N GLY A 170 14.36 0.73 -19.85
CA GLY A 170 15.77 0.32 -19.88
C GLY A 170 16.09 -0.76 -18.86
N PHE A 171 17.20 -1.47 -19.06
CA PHE A 171 17.79 -2.33 -18.05
C PHE A 171 18.39 -1.50 -16.91
N GLY A 172 18.44 -2.06 -15.71
CA GLY A 172 19.01 -1.37 -14.55
C GLY A 172 18.16 -0.21 -14.03
N THR A 173 16.86 -0.24 -14.30
CA THR A 173 15.92 0.80 -13.83
C THR A 173 15.16 0.40 -12.57
N ALA A 174 15.35 -0.81 -12.05
CA ALA A 174 14.76 -1.27 -10.80
C ALA A 174 14.96 -0.26 -9.67
N LYS A 175 13.94 -0.06 -8.83
CA LYS A 175 13.95 0.94 -7.75
C LYS A 175 13.83 0.29 -6.38
N SER A 176 14.45 0.95 -5.40
CA SER A 176 14.30 0.59 -4.00
C SER A 176 12.89 0.96 -3.49
N PRO A 177 12.25 0.13 -2.62
CA PRO A 177 12.72 -1.16 -2.13
C PRO A 177 12.28 -2.36 -2.99
N GLY A 178 11.64 -2.14 -4.15
CA GLY A 178 11.16 -3.21 -5.05
C GLY A 178 12.28 -4.12 -5.57
N SER A 179 13.53 -3.67 -5.51
CA SER A 179 14.72 -4.43 -5.87
C SER A 179 15.33 -5.25 -4.72
N SER A 180 14.69 -5.30 -3.55
CA SER A 180 15.12 -6.15 -2.42
C SER A 180 15.02 -7.63 -2.79
N ASN A 181 15.96 -8.45 -2.28
CA ASN A 181 16.00 -9.87 -2.62
C ASN A 181 15.00 -10.73 -1.84
N GLY A 182 14.44 -10.19 -0.76
CA GLY A 182 13.48 -10.89 0.11
C GLY A 182 12.02 -10.61 -0.21
N VAL A 183 11.71 -9.89 -1.28
CA VAL A 183 10.35 -9.51 -1.65
C VAL A 183 9.92 -10.08 -3.00
N PHE A 184 8.63 -10.09 -3.27
CA PHE A 184 8.10 -10.25 -4.62
C PHE A 184 8.14 -8.89 -5.32
N SER A 185 9.09 -8.72 -6.20
CA SER A 185 9.21 -7.55 -7.06
C SER A 185 8.16 -7.59 -8.16
N VAL A 186 7.29 -6.59 -8.24
CA VAL A 186 6.14 -6.60 -9.14
C VAL A 186 6.29 -5.56 -10.25
N GLY A 187 6.34 -6.04 -11.47
CA GLY A 187 6.29 -5.24 -12.68
C GLY A 187 4.87 -5.17 -13.28
N ALA A 188 4.73 -4.40 -14.33
CA ALA A 188 3.45 -4.17 -14.97
C ALA A 188 3.44 -4.66 -16.42
N PHE A 189 2.32 -5.29 -16.81
CA PHE A 189 2.00 -5.51 -18.20
C PHE A 189 0.76 -4.72 -18.63
N SER A 190 0.61 -4.55 -19.95
CA SER A 190 -0.55 -3.85 -20.51
C SER A 190 -1.74 -4.78 -20.63
N SER A 191 -2.90 -4.30 -20.19
CA SER A 191 -4.19 -4.96 -20.42
C SER A 191 -5.07 -4.20 -21.43
N ARG A 192 -4.52 -3.12 -22.02
CA ARG A 192 -5.31 -2.13 -22.75
C ARG A 192 -5.26 -2.38 -24.23
N SER A 193 -5.48 -3.00 -24.93
CA SER A 193 -5.66 -3.22 -26.36
C SER A 193 -5.22 -4.60 -26.80
N SER A 194 -5.85 -5.06 -27.85
CA SER A 194 -5.49 -6.35 -28.45
C SER A 194 -4.03 -6.41 -28.91
N ASP A 195 -3.46 -5.27 -29.28
CA ASP A 195 -2.10 -5.19 -29.84
C ASP A 195 -1.00 -5.16 -28.80
N SER A 196 -1.35 -4.83 -27.54
CA SER A 196 -0.38 -4.75 -26.44
C SER A 196 -0.75 -5.63 -25.25
N TRP A 197 -1.78 -6.44 -25.36
CA TRP A 197 -2.20 -7.35 -24.30
C TRP A 197 -1.08 -8.30 -23.90
N GLY A 198 -0.79 -8.34 -22.60
CA GLY A 198 0.25 -9.22 -22.06
C GLY A 198 1.68 -8.75 -22.32
N GLN A 199 1.90 -7.66 -23.05
CA GLN A 199 3.22 -7.08 -23.20
C GLN A 199 3.61 -6.28 -21.97
N SER A 200 4.88 -6.37 -21.59
CA SER A 200 5.44 -5.54 -20.52
C SER A 200 5.16 -4.07 -20.81
N ALA A 201 4.59 -3.37 -19.83
CA ALA A 201 4.34 -1.94 -19.95
C ALA A 201 5.67 -1.19 -20.18
N PRO A 202 5.74 -0.29 -21.18
CA PRO A 202 7.01 0.34 -21.55
C PRO A 202 7.63 1.18 -20.44
N TRP A 203 6.83 1.66 -19.51
CA TRP A 203 7.29 2.42 -18.36
C TRP A 203 7.61 1.56 -17.12
N SER A 204 7.30 0.26 -17.12
CA SER A 204 7.66 -0.63 -16.02
C SER A 204 9.16 -0.79 -15.91
N ASN A 205 9.70 -0.55 -14.73
CA ASN A 205 11.13 -0.73 -14.48
C ASN A 205 11.55 -2.19 -14.60
N ARG A 206 12.85 -2.40 -14.81
CA ARG A 206 13.47 -3.71 -15.02
C ARG A 206 14.85 -3.76 -14.40
N GLY A 207 15.23 -4.94 -13.92
CA GLY A 207 16.59 -5.24 -13.51
C GLY A 207 17.59 -5.27 -14.68
N PRO A 208 18.80 -5.73 -14.41
CA PRO A 208 19.23 -6.16 -13.09
C PRO A 208 19.36 -5.01 -12.10
N ASN A 209 19.25 -5.30 -10.80
CA ASN A 209 19.66 -4.35 -9.77
C ASN A 209 21.20 -4.29 -9.67
N VAL A 210 21.75 -3.47 -8.78
CA VAL A 210 23.22 -3.30 -8.65
C VAL A 210 23.94 -4.59 -8.20
N LEU A 211 23.23 -5.53 -7.61
CA LEU A 211 23.74 -6.85 -7.21
C LEU A 211 23.59 -7.91 -8.32
N GLY A 212 23.07 -7.54 -9.47
CA GLY A 212 22.87 -8.42 -10.62
C GLY A 212 21.59 -9.24 -10.58
N ARG A 213 20.68 -9.02 -9.61
CA ARG A 213 19.39 -9.70 -9.58
C ARG A 213 18.52 -9.23 -10.73
N MET A 214 17.89 -10.16 -11.38
CA MET A 214 16.91 -9.89 -12.44
C MET A 214 15.55 -9.62 -11.82
N ASP A 215 15.02 -8.41 -12.07
CA ASP A 215 13.73 -7.93 -11.60
C ASP A 215 12.84 -7.55 -12.80
N PRO A 216 11.52 -7.58 -12.67
CA PRO A 216 10.72 -8.04 -11.52
C PRO A 216 10.62 -9.58 -11.46
N ASP A 217 10.21 -10.13 -10.29
CA ASP A 217 9.93 -11.57 -10.13
C ASP A 217 8.65 -11.96 -10.87
N ILE A 218 7.65 -11.10 -10.80
CA ILE A 218 6.35 -11.31 -11.45
C ILE A 218 5.88 -10.02 -12.12
N VAL A 219 4.95 -10.17 -13.04
CA VAL A 219 4.24 -9.05 -13.66
C VAL A 219 2.73 -9.24 -13.52
N SER A 220 2.03 -8.14 -13.29
CA SER A 220 0.58 -8.12 -13.19
C SER A 220 0.00 -6.97 -14.01
N VAL A 221 -1.34 -6.88 -14.07
CA VAL A 221 -2.03 -5.81 -14.79
C VAL A 221 -1.64 -4.47 -14.19
N GLY A 222 -1.06 -3.59 -15.00
CA GLY A 222 -0.63 -2.27 -14.56
C GLY A 222 -1.20 -1.11 -15.36
N TRP A 223 -2.12 -1.37 -16.28
CA TRP A 223 -2.68 -0.32 -17.13
C TRP A 223 -4.19 -0.36 -17.19
N SER A 224 -4.80 0.82 -16.91
CA SER A 224 -6.21 1.08 -17.15
C SER A 224 -7.19 0.17 -16.41
N ALA A 225 -6.96 -0.08 -15.12
CA ALA A 225 -8.02 -0.62 -14.27
C ALA A 225 -8.82 0.50 -13.61
N THR A 226 -10.02 0.16 -13.19
CA THR A 226 -10.88 1.02 -12.38
C THR A 226 -10.68 0.67 -10.91
N GLY A 227 -10.59 1.68 -10.07
CA GLY A 227 -10.48 1.51 -8.62
C GLY A 227 -11.29 2.57 -7.89
N ASP A 228 -11.61 2.30 -6.63
CA ASP A 228 -12.31 3.26 -5.78
C ASP A 228 -11.40 4.45 -5.43
N VAL A 229 -11.98 5.61 -5.32
CA VAL A 229 -11.30 6.84 -4.91
C VAL A 229 -12.00 7.42 -3.68
N PRO A 230 -11.28 8.16 -2.81
CA PRO A 230 -11.90 8.82 -1.68
C PRO A 230 -12.95 9.84 -2.12
N LEU A 231 -14.09 9.85 -1.46
CA LEU A 231 -15.18 10.78 -1.80
C LEU A 231 -14.83 12.24 -1.54
N ASN A 232 -13.97 12.52 -0.55
CA ASN A 232 -13.47 13.88 -0.31
C ASN A 232 -12.74 14.50 -1.50
N GLN A 233 -12.41 13.70 -2.52
CA GLN A 233 -11.84 14.18 -3.78
C GLN A 233 -12.88 14.27 -4.90
N ARG A 234 -14.10 13.90 -4.62
CA ARG A 234 -15.21 13.81 -5.55
C ARG A 234 -16.51 14.31 -4.92
N ASN A 235 -16.43 15.40 -4.12
CA ASN A 235 -17.62 16.03 -3.57
C ASN A 235 -18.64 16.30 -4.68
N ASP A 236 -19.90 16.04 -4.38
CA ASP A 236 -21.03 16.13 -5.31
C ASP A 236 -20.85 15.28 -6.59
N ALA A 237 -20.10 14.20 -6.49
CA ALA A 237 -19.92 13.29 -7.61
C ALA A 237 -20.87 12.10 -7.52
N ASN A 238 -21.35 11.66 -8.67
CA ASN A 238 -22.20 10.48 -8.80
C ASN A 238 -21.39 9.18 -8.95
N SER A 239 -20.08 9.22 -8.74
CA SER A 239 -19.21 8.05 -8.78
C SER A 239 -18.01 8.24 -7.87
N ALA A 240 -17.67 7.18 -7.14
CA ALA A 240 -16.52 7.11 -6.24
C ALA A 240 -15.39 6.24 -6.79
N TRP A 241 -15.24 6.17 -8.10
CA TRP A 241 -14.19 5.39 -8.76
C TRP A 241 -13.52 6.15 -9.90
N GLY A 242 -12.30 5.75 -10.22
CA GLY A 242 -11.51 6.33 -11.29
C GLY A 242 -10.64 5.29 -12.00
N THR A 243 -10.20 5.62 -13.21
CA THR A 243 -9.26 4.78 -13.96
C THR A 243 -7.82 5.16 -13.61
N TRP A 244 -6.98 4.18 -13.37
CA TRP A 244 -5.59 4.38 -13.00
C TRP A 244 -4.66 3.30 -13.54
N GLY A 245 -3.36 3.41 -13.25
CA GLY A 245 -2.36 2.46 -13.70
C GLY A 245 -1.02 2.69 -13.00
N GLY A 246 -0.04 1.89 -13.37
CA GLY A 246 1.29 1.89 -12.78
C GLY A 246 1.68 0.51 -12.25
N THR A 247 2.94 0.33 -11.90
CA THR A 247 3.33 -0.81 -11.06
C THR A 247 2.64 -0.74 -9.70
N SER A 248 2.16 0.45 -9.32
CA SER A 248 1.30 0.65 -8.16
C SER A 248 -0.04 -0.06 -8.24
N LEU A 249 -0.61 -0.25 -9.45
CA LEU A 249 -1.79 -1.09 -9.67
C LEU A 249 -1.41 -2.57 -9.71
N ALA A 250 -0.33 -2.89 -10.39
CA ALA A 250 0.12 -4.28 -10.56
C ALA A 250 0.42 -4.95 -9.22
N THR A 251 0.99 -4.22 -8.27
CA THR A 251 1.41 -4.72 -6.96
C THR A 251 0.24 -5.24 -6.12
N PRO A 252 -0.82 -4.48 -5.85
CA PRO A 252 -1.94 -4.97 -5.06
C PRO A 252 -2.77 -6.05 -5.77
N ILE A 253 -2.72 -6.13 -7.10
CA ILE A 253 -3.33 -7.24 -7.85
C ILE A 253 -2.53 -8.54 -7.69
N ALA A 254 -1.22 -8.42 -7.47
CA ALA A 254 -0.34 -9.58 -7.29
C ALA A 254 -0.23 -10.02 -5.82
N ALA A 255 -0.51 -9.12 -4.88
CA ALA A 255 -0.50 -9.40 -3.45
C ALA A 255 -1.69 -10.25 -3.03
#